data_232ea94559596cd5c735967287f92b3b
#
_entry.id   232ea94559596cd5c735967287f92b3b
#
_cell.length_a   1.000
_cell.length_b   1.000
_cell.length_c   1.000
_cell.angle_alpha   90.00
_cell.angle_beta   90.00
_cell.angle_gamma   90.00
#
_symmetry.space_group_name_H-M   'P 1'
#
loop_
_entity.id
_entity.type
_entity.pdbx_description
1 polymer ?
#
loop_
_entity_poly.entity_id
_entity_poly.type
_entity_poly.pdbx_seq_one_letter_code
_entity_poly.pdbx_strand_id
1 'polypeptide(L)'
;MTNISEIAKKLSEKISNAETRKRSRTAKEYQRFLYAIQYILNDIWKVSYIHPEAECSIQKHNNYYSSNPRYRDPNLTYKMTMNAFDGLQLLNLIVVTKDGYYDRTKMQGGLTRYRAREELLEMLNEIPEHPAIHLKPNLDAETILLRNEIDGRKLLVDYE
;
A
#
# COMPACT_ATOMS: atom_id res chain seq x y z
N MET A 1 -11.78 17.64 9.84
CA MET A 1 -10.38 17.59 9.44
C MET A 1 -10.08 16.27 8.77
N THR A 2 -9.53 16.30 7.56
CA THR A 2 -9.27 15.07 6.79
C THR A 2 -8.06 14.33 7.37
N ASN A 3 -8.19 13.01 7.54
CA ASN A 3 -7.10 12.14 7.96
C ASN A 3 -7.19 10.78 7.26
N ILE A 4 -6.19 9.94 7.44
CA ILE A 4 -6.10 8.62 6.80
C ILE A 4 -7.33 7.76 7.15
N SER A 5 -7.77 7.79 8.39
CA SER A 5 -8.92 7.00 8.84
C SER A 5 -10.20 7.39 8.11
N GLU A 6 -10.43 8.68 7.93
CA GLU A 6 -11.60 9.18 7.20
C GLU A 6 -11.56 8.80 5.72
N ILE A 7 -10.41 8.96 5.10
CA ILE A 7 -10.22 8.57 3.70
C ILE A 7 -10.46 7.06 3.54
N ALA A 8 -9.92 6.25 4.46
CA ALA A 8 -10.10 4.81 4.42
C ALA A 8 -11.57 4.41 4.55
N LYS A 9 -12.33 5.05 5.44
CA LYS A 9 -13.78 4.80 5.57
C LYS A 9 -14.52 5.12 4.29
N LYS A 10 -14.25 6.27 3.72
CA LYS A 10 -14.88 6.72 2.47
C LYS A 10 -14.57 5.73 1.34
N LEU A 11 -13.31 5.31 1.21
CA LEU A 11 -12.92 4.36 0.19
C LEU A 11 -13.49 2.97 0.43
N SER A 12 -13.61 2.54 1.69
CA SER A 12 -14.22 1.24 2.00
C SER A 12 -15.68 1.17 1.54
N GLU A 13 -16.41 2.26 1.70
CA GLU A 13 -17.79 2.35 1.22
C GLU A 13 -17.85 2.29 -0.30
N LYS A 14 -16.99 3.04 -0.99
CA LYS A 14 -16.92 3.04 -2.45
C LYS A 14 -16.54 1.66 -3.00
N ILE A 15 -15.59 0.99 -2.37
CA ILE A 15 -15.19 -0.37 -2.76
C ILE A 15 -16.35 -1.33 -2.58
N SER A 16 -17.03 -1.28 -1.44
CA SER A 16 -18.17 -2.17 -1.14
C SER A 16 -19.29 -1.98 -2.16
N ASN A 17 -19.53 -0.75 -2.61
CA ASN A 17 -20.54 -0.46 -3.62
C ASN A 17 -20.11 -0.93 -5.02
N ALA A 18 -18.84 -0.96 -5.30
CA ALA A 18 -18.31 -1.39 -6.60
C ALA A 18 -18.11 -2.89 -6.71
N GLU A 19 -17.92 -3.59 -5.60
CA GLU A 19 -17.72 -5.03 -5.59
C GLU A 19 -19.02 -5.81 -5.82
N THR A 20 -18.90 -6.95 -6.53
CA THR A 20 -19.97 -7.93 -6.65
C THR A 20 -19.71 -9.04 -5.63
N ARG A 21 -20.18 -8.87 -4.41
CA ARG A 21 -19.99 -9.88 -3.36
C ARG A 21 -21.27 -10.66 -3.11
N LYS A 22 -21.10 -11.97 -2.86
CA LYS A 22 -22.22 -12.84 -2.54
C LYS A 22 -22.77 -12.60 -1.13
N ARG A 23 -21.93 -12.10 -0.22
CA ARG A 23 -22.33 -11.73 1.14
C ARG A 23 -21.55 -10.52 1.63
N SER A 24 -22.14 -9.81 2.55
CA SER A 24 -21.47 -8.67 3.19
C SER A 24 -20.39 -9.15 4.15
N ARG A 25 -19.41 -8.30 4.40
CA ARG A 25 -18.40 -8.55 5.42
C ARG A 25 -19.05 -8.53 6.80
N THR A 26 -18.61 -9.42 7.70
CA THR A 26 -18.98 -9.34 9.11
C THR A 26 -18.34 -8.08 9.72
N ALA A 27 -18.79 -7.68 10.92
CA ALA A 27 -18.21 -6.53 11.61
C ALA A 27 -16.70 -6.69 11.82
N LYS A 28 -16.25 -7.89 12.17
CA LYS A 28 -14.83 -8.20 12.38
C LYS A 28 -14.05 -8.13 11.06
N GLU A 29 -14.59 -8.70 10.00
CA GLU A 29 -14.00 -8.65 8.66
C GLU A 29 -13.90 -7.20 8.16
N TYR A 30 -14.94 -6.40 8.40
CA TYR A 30 -14.95 -4.99 8.01
C TYR A 30 -13.86 -4.20 8.73
N GLN A 31 -13.67 -4.42 10.03
CA GLN A 31 -12.62 -3.75 10.78
C GLN A 31 -11.22 -4.09 10.26
N ARG A 32 -11.00 -5.35 9.92
CA ARG A 32 -9.72 -5.79 9.35
C ARG A 32 -9.52 -5.25 7.94
N PHE A 33 -10.59 -5.17 7.16
CA PHE A 33 -10.57 -4.58 5.82
C PHE A 33 -10.20 -3.09 5.90
N LEU A 34 -10.86 -2.35 6.79
CA LEU A 34 -10.59 -0.95 7.01
C LEU A 34 -9.14 -0.72 7.46
N TYR A 35 -8.66 -1.56 8.35
CA TYR A 35 -7.27 -1.51 8.82
C TYR A 35 -6.28 -1.73 7.66
N ALA A 36 -6.56 -2.69 6.80
CA ALA A 36 -5.72 -2.97 5.63
C ALA A 36 -5.69 -1.79 4.66
N ILE A 37 -6.83 -1.14 4.43
CA ILE A 37 -6.88 0.07 3.60
C ILE A 37 -6.02 1.17 4.23
N GLN A 38 -6.16 1.41 5.52
CA GLN A 38 -5.35 2.41 6.23
C GLN A 38 -3.86 2.13 6.10
N TYR A 39 -3.48 0.86 6.19
CA TYR A 39 -2.09 0.44 6.09
C TYR A 39 -1.52 0.77 4.70
N ILE A 40 -2.25 0.43 3.65
CA ILE A 40 -1.84 0.71 2.27
C ILE A 40 -1.77 2.22 2.03
N LEU A 41 -2.79 2.96 2.46
CA LEU A 41 -2.83 4.42 2.31
C LEU A 41 -1.67 5.10 3.06
N ASN A 42 -1.35 4.60 4.23
CA ASN A 42 -0.23 5.14 5.02
C ASN A 42 1.11 4.96 4.31
N ASP A 43 1.33 3.81 3.68
CA ASP A 43 2.52 3.57 2.88
C ASP A 43 2.59 4.53 1.68
N ILE A 44 1.49 4.65 0.96
CA ILE A 44 1.42 5.57 -0.19
C ILE A 44 1.69 6.99 0.25
N TRP A 45 1.08 7.40 1.35
CA TRP A 45 1.22 8.76 1.88
C TRP A 45 2.68 9.09 2.24
N LYS A 46 3.35 8.20 2.94
CA LYS A 46 4.76 8.36 3.29
C LYS A 46 5.66 8.42 2.07
N VAL A 47 5.48 7.49 1.16
CA VAL A 47 6.31 7.39 -0.04
C VAL A 47 6.08 8.58 -0.97
N SER A 48 4.83 8.97 -1.19
CA SER A 48 4.49 10.08 -2.06
C SER A 48 4.88 11.44 -1.49
N TYR A 49 4.91 11.56 -0.17
CA TYR A 49 5.39 12.78 0.48
C TYR A 49 6.87 13.03 0.16
N ILE A 50 7.65 11.95 0.13
CA ILE A 50 9.08 12.03 -0.19
C ILE A 50 9.27 12.28 -1.68
N HIS A 51 8.56 11.52 -2.51
CA HIS A 51 8.64 11.64 -3.97
C HIS A 51 7.34 11.15 -4.60
N PRO A 52 6.57 12.04 -5.27
CA PRO A 52 5.24 11.69 -5.79
C PRO A 52 5.21 10.51 -6.77
N GLU A 53 6.30 10.28 -7.48
CA GLU A 53 6.40 9.19 -8.46
C GLU A 53 7.01 7.91 -7.89
N ALA A 54 7.39 7.89 -6.62
CA ALA A 54 7.97 6.71 -6.02
C ALA A 54 6.93 5.59 -5.90
N GLU A 55 7.41 4.37 -6.10
CA GLU A 55 6.57 3.18 -6.06
C GLU A 55 6.55 2.58 -4.67
N CYS A 56 5.41 2.00 -4.31
CA CYS A 56 5.27 1.13 -3.15
C CYS A 56 5.34 -0.33 -3.60
N SER A 57 5.51 -1.23 -2.65
CA SER A 57 5.46 -2.66 -2.93
C SER A 57 4.49 -3.38 -2.03
N ILE A 58 4.00 -4.52 -2.51
CA ILE A 58 3.10 -5.38 -1.75
C ILE A 58 3.40 -6.84 -2.07
N GLN A 59 3.35 -7.70 -1.03
CA GLN A 59 3.51 -9.13 -1.20
C GLN A 59 2.18 -9.77 -1.56
N LYS A 60 2.04 -10.20 -2.80
CA LYS A 60 0.81 -10.84 -3.30
C LYS A 60 0.85 -12.36 -3.23
N HIS A 61 1.96 -12.95 -2.80
CA HIS A 61 2.08 -14.39 -2.71
C HIS A 61 1.85 -14.86 -1.28
N ASN A 62 0.81 -15.65 -1.07
CA ASN A 62 0.40 -16.08 0.26
C ASN A 62 1.50 -16.81 1.03
N ASN A 63 2.28 -17.66 0.35
CA ASN A 63 3.36 -18.43 1.01
C ASN A 63 4.46 -17.56 1.60
N TYR A 64 4.65 -16.36 1.08
CA TYR A 64 5.69 -15.45 1.53
C TYR A 64 5.17 -14.31 2.39
N TYR A 65 3.85 -14.19 2.52
CA TYR A 65 3.23 -13.09 3.25
C TYR A 65 3.60 -13.13 4.73
N SER A 66 3.45 -14.29 5.36
CA SER A 66 3.71 -14.43 6.79
C SER A 66 5.19 -14.35 7.17
N SER A 67 6.09 -14.61 6.22
CA SER A 67 7.53 -14.52 6.45
C SER A 67 8.09 -13.11 6.29
N ASN A 68 7.33 -12.20 5.69
CA ASN A 68 7.75 -10.81 5.50
C ASN A 68 7.53 -10.03 6.80
N PRO A 69 8.58 -9.45 7.41
CA PRO A 69 8.46 -8.68 8.66
C PRO A 69 7.40 -7.58 8.62
N ARG A 70 7.14 -7.02 7.45
CA ARG A 70 6.14 -5.98 7.25
C ARG A 70 4.74 -6.41 7.68
N TYR A 71 4.40 -7.69 7.52
CA TYR A 71 3.05 -8.21 7.75
C TYR A 71 2.93 -8.99 9.07
N ARG A 72 3.80 -8.71 10.03
CA ARG A 72 3.74 -9.36 11.34
C ARG A 72 2.66 -8.82 12.27
N ASP A 73 1.99 -7.74 11.85
CA ASP A 73 0.86 -7.20 12.61
C ASP A 73 -0.29 -8.21 12.62
N PRO A 74 -0.76 -8.67 13.78
CA PRO A 74 -1.81 -9.67 13.86
C PRO A 74 -3.16 -9.18 13.33
N ASN A 75 -3.36 -7.86 13.22
CA ASN A 75 -4.58 -7.29 12.66
C ASN A 75 -4.55 -7.19 11.13
N LEU A 76 -3.39 -7.42 10.52
CA LEU A 76 -3.20 -7.34 9.09
C LEU A 76 -3.18 -8.75 8.50
N THR A 77 -4.29 -9.19 7.93
CA THR A 77 -4.38 -10.51 7.32
C THR A 77 -4.11 -10.45 5.82
N TYR A 78 -3.58 -11.52 5.27
CA TYR A 78 -3.35 -11.63 3.83
C TYR A 78 -4.64 -11.39 3.03
N LYS A 79 -5.72 -12.06 3.42
CA LYS A 79 -7.00 -11.94 2.74
C LYS A 79 -7.49 -10.50 2.67
N MET A 80 -7.51 -9.81 3.80
CA MET A 80 -8.01 -8.43 3.84
C MET A 80 -7.06 -7.45 3.15
N THR A 81 -5.76 -7.68 3.23
CA THR A 81 -4.78 -6.87 2.50
C THR A 81 -4.97 -6.98 1.00
N MET A 82 -5.18 -8.20 0.50
CA MET A 82 -5.45 -8.40 -0.93
C MET A 82 -6.80 -7.81 -1.33
N ASN A 83 -7.82 -7.96 -0.51
CA ASN A 83 -9.12 -7.35 -0.76
C ASN A 83 -9.02 -5.82 -0.84
N ALA A 84 -8.27 -5.22 0.07
CA ALA A 84 -8.06 -3.78 0.07
C ALA A 84 -7.29 -3.32 -1.17
N PHE A 85 -6.23 -4.01 -1.51
CA PHE A 85 -5.43 -3.71 -2.69
C PHE A 85 -6.25 -3.84 -3.98
N ASP A 86 -6.96 -4.95 -4.13
CA ASP A 86 -7.80 -5.18 -5.30
C ASP A 86 -8.94 -4.16 -5.39
N GLY A 87 -9.50 -3.77 -4.24
CA GLY A 87 -10.52 -2.74 -4.19
C GLY A 87 -10.01 -1.37 -4.64
N LEU A 88 -8.82 -1.00 -4.24
CA LEU A 88 -8.21 0.26 -4.69
C LEU A 88 -7.92 0.23 -6.19
N GLN A 89 -7.52 -0.92 -6.74
CA GLN A 89 -7.37 -1.08 -8.19
C GLN A 89 -8.72 -0.98 -8.89
N LEU A 90 -9.76 -1.60 -8.33
CA LEU A 90 -11.11 -1.56 -8.87
C LEU A 90 -11.63 -0.12 -9.00
N LEU A 91 -11.32 0.73 -8.01
CA LEU A 91 -11.66 2.15 -8.04
C LEU A 91 -10.72 2.97 -8.93
N ASN A 92 -9.73 2.33 -9.53
CA ASN A 92 -8.75 3.01 -10.39
C ASN A 92 -7.94 4.09 -9.65
N LEU A 93 -7.66 3.86 -8.38
CA LEU A 93 -6.90 4.78 -7.53
C LEU A 93 -5.41 4.45 -7.45
N ILE A 94 -5.04 3.22 -7.80
CA ILE A 94 -3.66 2.77 -7.87
C ILE A 94 -3.42 2.05 -9.18
N VAL A 95 -2.16 2.01 -9.58
CA VAL A 95 -1.73 1.29 -10.80
C VAL A 95 -0.55 0.40 -10.45
N VAL A 96 -0.62 -0.85 -10.89
CA VAL A 96 0.50 -1.78 -10.77
C VAL A 96 1.51 -1.44 -11.86
N THR A 97 2.74 -1.13 -11.46
CA THR A 97 3.81 -0.76 -12.37
C THR A 97 4.71 -1.93 -12.72
N LYS A 98 4.76 -2.93 -11.83
CA LYS A 98 5.52 -4.16 -12.07
C LYS A 98 4.93 -5.30 -11.25
N ASP A 99 4.62 -6.40 -11.92
CA ASP A 99 4.15 -7.61 -11.23
C ASP A 99 5.29 -8.26 -10.45
N GLY A 100 4.94 -8.87 -9.32
CA GLY A 100 5.88 -9.66 -8.54
C GLY A 100 6.36 -10.88 -9.32
N TYR A 101 7.57 -11.32 -9.05
CA TYR A 101 8.17 -12.44 -9.73
C TYR A 101 9.16 -13.17 -8.82
N TYR A 102 9.46 -14.41 -9.20
CA TYR A 102 10.57 -15.16 -8.60
C TYR A 102 11.29 -15.95 -9.68
N ASP A 103 12.59 -15.69 -9.83
CA ASP A 103 13.45 -16.40 -10.77
C ASP A 103 14.24 -17.47 -10.01
N ARG A 104 13.88 -18.73 -10.20
CA ARG A 104 14.53 -19.86 -9.53
C ARG A 104 15.97 -20.04 -9.94
N THR A 105 16.32 -19.70 -11.17
CA THR A 105 17.68 -19.84 -11.69
C THR A 105 18.63 -18.89 -10.98
N LYS A 106 18.20 -17.65 -10.78
CA LYS A 106 19.02 -16.62 -10.13
C LYS A 106 18.78 -16.53 -8.63
N MET A 107 17.82 -17.30 -8.10
CA MET A 107 17.38 -17.22 -6.70
C MET A 107 17.00 -15.79 -6.30
N GLN A 108 16.37 -15.07 -7.21
CA GLN A 108 15.98 -13.67 -7.03
C GLN A 108 14.51 -13.49 -7.31
N GLY A 109 13.89 -12.60 -6.57
CA GLY A 109 12.50 -12.25 -6.74
C GLY A 109 12.26 -10.77 -6.50
N GLY A 110 11.07 -10.33 -6.84
CA GLY A 110 10.63 -8.98 -6.58
C GLY A 110 9.16 -8.97 -6.18
N LEU A 111 8.81 -8.02 -5.33
CA LEU A 111 7.43 -7.80 -4.94
C LEU A 111 6.68 -7.06 -6.06
N THR A 112 5.37 -7.18 -6.05
CA THR A 112 4.52 -6.35 -6.91
C THR A 112 4.70 -4.89 -6.54
N ARG A 113 4.95 -4.05 -7.52
CA ARG A 113 5.12 -2.61 -7.33
C ARG A 113 3.92 -1.86 -7.85
N TYR A 114 3.56 -0.82 -7.15
CA TYR A 114 2.41 0.00 -7.51
C TYR A 114 2.64 1.44 -7.07
N ARG A 115 1.85 2.33 -7.62
CA ARG A 115 1.83 3.72 -7.20
C ARG A 115 0.41 4.24 -7.21
N ALA A 116 0.18 5.30 -6.46
CA ALA A 116 -1.11 5.98 -6.46
C ALA A 116 -1.31 6.75 -7.77
N ARG A 117 -2.55 6.80 -8.22
CA ARG A 117 -2.94 7.72 -9.28
C ARG A 117 -3.17 9.11 -8.69
N GLU A 118 -3.22 10.10 -9.56
CA GLU A 118 -3.35 11.50 -9.17
C GLU A 118 -4.54 11.77 -8.25
N GLU A 119 -5.68 11.15 -8.52
CA GLU A 119 -6.88 11.31 -7.70
C GLU A 119 -6.64 10.91 -6.24
N LEU A 120 -5.96 9.80 -6.00
CA LEU A 120 -5.64 9.37 -4.65
C LEU A 120 -4.61 10.30 -4.00
N LEU A 121 -3.62 10.75 -4.75
CA LEU A 121 -2.62 11.71 -4.26
C LEU A 121 -3.28 13.01 -3.83
N GLU A 122 -4.27 13.50 -4.58
CA GLU A 122 -5.03 14.69 -4.22
C GLU A 122 -5.75 14.51 -2.88
N MET A 123 -6.38 13.35 -2.68
CA MET A 123 -7.03 13.03 -1.41
C MET A 123 -6.05 13.06 -0.24
N LEU A 124 -4.87 12.48 -0.43
CA LEU A 124 -3.84 12.43 0.60
C LEU A 124 -3.25 13.81 0.88
N ASN A 125 -3.16 14.66 -0.14
CA ASN A 125 -2.64 16.02 0.02
C ASN A 125 -3.60 16.93 0.80
N GLU A 126 -4.86 16.55 0.94
CA GLU A 126 -5.82 17.28 1.77
C GLU A 126 -5.57 17.08 3.28
N ILE A 127 -4.77 16.10 3.64
CA ILE A 127 -4.41 15.86 5.04
C ILE A 127 -3.48 16.98 5.50
N PRO A 128 -3.87 17.75 6.54
CA PRO A 128 -3.08 18.90 6.98
C PRO A 128 -1.77 18.54 7.66
N GLU A 129 -1.68 17.31 8.18
CA GLU A 129 -0.49 16.82 8.85
C GLU A 129 0.49 16.24 7.84
N HIS A 130 1.77 16.17 8.22
CA HIS A 130 2.78 15.49 7.42
C HIS A 130 2.93 14.04 7.91
N PRO A 131 3.19 13.09 7.03
CA PRO A 131 3.42 11.73 7.45
C PRO A 131 4.67 11.63 8.32
N ALA A 132 4.67 10.68 9.25
CA ALA A 132 5.79 10.48 10.16
C ALA A 132 6.96 9.78 9.46
N ILE A 133 7.59 10.46 8.52
CA ILE A 133 8.67 9.92 7.68
C ILE A 133 9.97 9.68 8.46
N HIS A 134 10.11 10.32 9.63
CA HIS A 134 11.23 10.07 10.54
C HIS A 134 11.13 8.70 11.21
N LEU A 135 9.96 8.10 11.24
CA LEU A 135 9.81 6.72 11.67
C LEU A 135 10.23 5.82 10.52
N LYS A 136 10.80 4.66 10.84
CA LYS A 136 11.19 3.71 9.79
C LYS A 136 9.99 3.39 8.91
N PRO A 137 10.05 3.66 7.59
CA PRO A 137 9.04 3.14 6.69
C PRO A 137 9.12 1.62 6.70
N ASN A 138 8.10 0.94 6.18
CA ASN A 138 8.24 -0.48 6.02
C ASN A 138 9.37 -0.80 5.03
N LEU A 139 9.96 -1.99 5.18
CA LEU A 139 11.14 -2.39 4.40
C LEU A 139 10.94 -2.30 2.90
N ASP A 140 9.72 -2.58 2.44
CA ASP A 140 9.44 -2.61 1.01
C ASP A 140 9.48 -1.21 0.40
N ALA A 141 8.89 -0.21 1.08
CA ALA A 141 8.94 1.18 0.63
C ALA A 141 10.38 1.69 0.62
N GLU A 142 11.14 1.40 1.66
CA GLU A 142 12.55 1.77 1.75
C GLU A 142 13.36 1.16 0.62
N THR A 143 13.15 -0.12 0.34
CA THR A 143 13.85 -0.83 -0.74
C THR A 143 13.53 -0.20 -2.10
N ILE A 144 12.29 0.18 -2.33
CA ILE A 144 11.89 0.82 -3.59
C ILE A 144 12.54 2.20 -3.74
N LEU A 145 12.59 2.96 -2.67
CA LEU A 145 13.23 4.27 -2.69
C LEU A 145 14.73 4.13 -3.01
N LEU A 146 15.40 3.17 -2.41
CA LEU A 146 16.80 2.89 -2.71
C LEU A 146 17.02 2.46 -4.17
N ARG A 147 16.13 1.62 -4.70
CA ARG A 147 16.19 1.21 -6.10
C ARG A 147 15.98 2.38 -7.05
N ASN A 148 15.04 3.25 -6.74
CA ASN A 148 14.80 4.44 -7.55
C ASN A 148 16.03 5.35 -7.57
N GLU A 149 16.75 5.44 -6.47
CA GLU A 149 18.02 6.16 -6.39
C GLU A 149 19.08 5.52 -7.30
N ILE A 150 19.22 4.19 -7.25
CA ILE A 150 20.14 3.44 -8.10
C ILE A 150 19.81 3.67 -9.57
N ASP A 151 18.54 3.73 -9.92
CA ASP A 151 18.07 3.98 -11.29
C ASP A 151 18.26 5.44 -11.73
N GLY A 152 18.98 6.25 -10.94
CA GLY A 152 19.28 7.62 -11.27
C GLY A 152 18.21 8.63 -10.83
N ARG A 153 17.22 8.18 -10.09
CA ARG A 153 16.22 9.05 -9.48
C ARG A 153 16.76 9.58 -8.17
N LYS A 154 16.90 10.89 -8.07
CA LYS A 154 17.38 11.52 -6.84
C LYS A 154 16.28 11.50 -5.78
N LEU A 155 16.25 10.48 -4.98
CA LEU A 155 15.43 10.45 -3.79
C LEU A 155 16.33 10.76 -2.61
N LEU A 156 16.28 12.00 -2.17
CA LEU A 156 16.98 12.42 -0.97
C LEU A 156 16.17 11.96 0.23
N VAL A 157 16.30 10.70 0.55
CA VAL A 157 15.62 10.14 1.70
C VAL A 157 16.67 9.62 2.66
N ASP A 158 16.72 10.24 3.80
CA ASP A 158 17.54 9.78 4.91
C ASP A 158 16.61 9.11 5.90
N TYR A 159 16.76 7.80 6.02
CA TYR A 159 15.93 6.96 6.89
C TYR A 159 16.64 6.61 8.20
N GLU A 160 17.52 7.43 8.62
CA GLU A 160 18.16 7.21 9.92
C GLU A 160 17.19 7.40 11.09
#